data_9e76818174b4033c74fdf409d64ca921
#
_entry.id   9e76818174b4033c74fdf409d64ca921
#
_cell.length_a   1.000
_cell.length_b   1.000
_cell.length_c   1.000
_cell.angle_alpha   90.00
_cell.angle_beta   90.00
_cell.angle_gamma   90.00
#
_symmetry.space_group_name_H-M   'P 1'
#
loop_
_entity.id
_entity.type
_entity.pdbx_description
1 polymer ?
#
loop_
_entity_poly.entity_id
_entity_poly.type
_entity_poly.pdbx_seq_one_letter_code
_entity_poly.pdbx_strand_id
1 'polypeptide(L)'
;MFDLILYQPEIPPNTGNIIRVCANTGTRLHLVGPLGFEMDDRRLRRAGLDYREWANVGQYASLDQCLDQLPGGRVFACSTRGAVSYTENAYRPNDAFLFGPETRGLPADLLAGMLADRILRIPMRSGNRSLNLSNAVAVVLYEAWRQLDFDGGQ
;
A
#
# COMPACT_ATOMS: atom_id res chain seq x y z
N MET A 1 6.78 -0.29 12.73
CA MET A 1 7.04 -0.21 11.28
C MET A 1 6.03 -1.07 10.57
N PHE A 2 5.43 -0.59 9.48
CA PHE A 2 4.45 -1.31 8.65
C PHE A 2 5.05 -1.77 7.33
N ASP A 3 4.34 -2.63 6.61
CA ASP A 3 4.61 -3.00 5.24
C ASP A 3 3.49 -2.50 4.32
N LEU A 4 3.85 -1.98 3.16
CA LEU A 4 2.91 -1.60 2.12
C LEU A 4 3.19 -2.40 0.85
N ILE A 5 2.17 -3.07 0.33
CA ILE A 5 2.27 -3.88 -0.88
C ILE A 5 1.42 -3.23 -1.97
N LEU A 6 2.03 -2.88 -3.08
CA LEU A 6 1.34 -2.47 -4.30
C LEU A 6 1.31 -3.64 -5.28
N TYR A 7 0.12 -4.17 -5.52
CA TYR A 7 -0.10 -5.27 -6.45
C TYR A 7 -0.30 -4.73 -7.86
N GLN A 8 0.67 -4.96 -8.74
CA GLN A 8 0.65 -4.57 -10.15
C GLN A 8 0.31 -3.09 -10.39
N PRO A 9 1.00 -2.13 -9.74
CA PRO A 9 0.73 -0.70 -9.93
C PRO A 9 0.95 -0.29 -11.40
N GLU A 10 0.14 0.65 -11.88
CA GLU A 10 0.06 1.02 -13.30
C GLU A 10 0.54 2.45 -13.57
N ILE A 11 0.37 3.36 -12.61
CA ILE A 11 0.56 4.81 -12.82
C ILE A 11 1.80 5.30 -12.07
N PRO A 12 2.93 5.61 -12.78
CA PRO A 12 4.20 5.98 -12.15
C PRO A 12 4.12 7.14 -11.16
N PRO A 13 3.39 8.24 -11.41
CA PRO A 13 3.24 9.32 -10.43
C PRO A 13 2.64 8.89 -9.10
N ASN A 14 1.70 7.94 -9.09
CA ASN A 14 1.14 7.41 -7.86
C ASN A 14 2.21 6.65 -7.07
N THR A 15 2.96 5.78 -7.72
CA THR A 15 4.05 5.04 -7.08
C THR A 15 5.10 5.99 -6.52
N GLY A 16 5.46 7.06 -7.26
CA GLY A 16 6.39 8.09 -6.77
C GLY A 16 5.91 8.77 -5.50
N ASN A 17 4.63 9.19 -5.45
CA ASN A 17 4.04 9.78 -4.25
C ASN A 17 4.00 8.78 -3.08
N ILE A 18 3.71 7.51 -3.36
CA ILE A 18 3.66 6.46 -2.35
C ILE A 18 5.05 6.18 -1.76
N ILE A 19 6.10 6.16 -2.56
CA ILE A 19 7.49 6.02 -2.08
C ILE A 19 7.78 7.12 -1.04
N ARG A 20 7.40 8.37 -1.32
CA ARG A 20 7.58 9.48 -0.37
C ARG A 20 6.76 9.32 0.90
N VAL A 21 5.51 8.87 0.81
CA VAL A 21 4.68 8.57 1.99
C VAL A 21 5.33 7.48 2.84
N CYS A 22 5.83 6.41 2.21
CA CYS A 22 6.52 5.33 2.91
C CYS A 22 7.81 5.82 3.60
N ALA A 23 8.60 6.66 2.93
CA ALA A 23 9.80 7.27 3.53
C ALA A 23 9.45 8.11 4.77
N ASN A 24 8.38 8.91 4.70
CA ASN A 24 7.94 9.77 5.81
C ASN A 24 7.39 8.99 7.00
N THR A 25 6.77 7.84 6.77
CA THR A 25 6.12 7.03 7.83
C THR A 25 7.00 5.87 8.31
N GLY A 26 8.20 5.71 7.74
CA GLY A 26 9.08 4.57 8.04
C GLY A 26 8.51 3.22 7.56
N THR A 27 7.57 3.22 6.61
CA THR A 27 6.93 2.03 6.06
C THR A 27 7.80 1.40 4.97
N ARG A 28 7.93 0.08 4.95
CA ARG A 28 8.61 -0.65 3.87
C ARG A 28 7.66 -0.81 2.68
N LEU A 29 8.14 -0.47 1.48
CA LEU A 29 7.36 -0.58 0.25
C LEU A 29 7.76 -1.82 -0.54
N HIS A 30 6.76 -2.56 -0.99
CA HIS A 30 6.88 -3.78 -1.79
C HIS A 30 6.06 -3.63 -3.07
N LEU A 31 6.71 -3.74 -4.23
CA LEU A 31 6.06 -3.73 -5.54
C LEU A 31 5.96 -5.15 -6.08
N VAL A 32 4.75 -5.59 -6.36
CA VAL A 32 4.48 -6.91 -6.95
C VAL A 32 4.14 -6.73 -8.42
N GLY A 33 4.94 -7.35 -9.28
CA GLY A 33 4.78 -7.27 -10.74
C GLY A 33 3.71 -8.20 -11.30
N PRO A 34 3.47 -8.08 -12.63
CA PRO A 34 4.13 -7.15 -13.53
C PRO A 34 3.74 -5.69 -13.25
N LEU A 35 4.72 -4.76 -13.34
CA LEU A 35 4.45 -3.34 -13.21
C LEU A 35 3.98 -2.77 -14.55
N GLY A 36 3.06 -1.82 -14.54
CA GLY A 36 2.62 -1.11 -15.75
C GLY A 36 3.63 -0.12 -16.31
N PHE A 37 4.83 -0.06 -15.72
CA PHE A 37 5.92 0.87 -16.09
C PHE A 37 7.28 0.30 -15.70
N GLU A 38 8.34 0.90 -16.24
CA GLU A 38 9.72 0.57 -15.85
C GLU A 38 10.16 1.44 -14.67
N MET A 39 10.70 0.80 -13.65
CA MET A 39 11.35 1.45 -12.51
C MET A 39 12.81 1.73 -12.89
N ASP A 40 13.09 2.91 -13.43
CA ASP A 40 14.44 3.36 -13.70
C ASP A 40 14.81 4.62 -12.89
N ASP A 41 16.09 4.78 -12.59
CA ASP A 41 16.65 5.91 -11.84
C ASP A 41 16.27 7.27 -12.42
N ARG A 42 16.19 7.36 -13.75
CA ARG A 42 15.91 8.62 -14.44
C ARG A 42 14.47 9.07 -14.22
N ARG A 43 13.53 8.12 -14.24
CA ARG A 43 12.09 8.39 -14.00
C ARG A 43 11.83 8.74 -12.56
N LEU A 44 12.47 8.05 -11.64
CA LEU A 44 12.37 8.31 -10.20
C LEU A 44 12.92 9.70 -9.85
N ARG A 45 14.09 10.08 -10.39
CA ARG A 45 14.64 11.44 -10.21
C ARG A 45 13.74 12.53 -10.82
N ARG A 46 13.11 12.27 -11.97
CA ARG A 46 12.13 13.22 -12.55
C ARG A 46 10.87 13.37 -11.69
N ALA A 47 10.50 12.34 -10.93
CA ALA A 47 9.43 12.41 -9.95
C ALA A 47 9.85 13.13 -8.65
N GLY A 48 11.09 13.65 -8.56
CA GLY A 48 11.61 14.37 -7.41
C GLY A 48 11.97 13.47 -6.23
N LEU A 49 12.17 12.17 -6.48
CA LEU A 49 12.61 11.20 -5.46
C LEU A 49 14.13 11.18 -5.40
N ASP A 50 14.69 11.19 -4.20
CA ASP A 50 16.11 10.96 -4.02
C ASP A 50 16.41 9.44 -3.92
N TYR A 51 17.69 9.09 -4.07
CA TYR A 51 18.15 7.70 -4.03
C TYR A 51 17.77 7.00 -2.71
N ARG A 52 17.73 7.72 -1.59
CA ARG A 52 17.44 7.16 -0.26
C ARG A 52 15.97 6.77 -0.12
N GLU A 53 15.07 7.51 -0.76
CA GLU A 53 13.63 7.26 -0.67
C GLU A 53 13.23 5.93 -1.32
N TRP A 54 13.91 5.51 -2.41
CA TRP A 54 13.56 4.30 -3.13
C TRP A 54 14.55 3.12 -2.93
N ALA A 55 15.69 3.35 -2.27
CA ALA A 55 16.66 2.29 -1.99
C ALA A 55 16.09 1.10 -1.18
N ASN A 56 15.01 1.34 -0.44
CA ASN A 56 14.33 0.33 0.39
C ASN A 56 13.05 -0.22 -0.26
N VAL A 57 12.86 -0.04 -1.57
CA VAL A 57 11.71 -0.56 -2.29
C VAL A 57 11.99 -1.99 -2.75
N GLY A 58 11.26 -2.96 -2.20
CA GLY A 58 11.31 -4.35 -2.65
C GLY A 58 10.56 -4.54 -3.96
N GLN A 59 11.06 -5.39 -4.85
CA GLN A 59 10.39 -5.78 -6.10
C GLN A 59 10.28 -7.30 -6.17
N TYR A 60 9.09 -7.79 -6.53
CA TYR A 60 8.75 -9.21 -6.52
C TYR A 60 7.99 -9.58 -7.79
N ALA A 61 8.24 -10.79 -8.31
CA ALA A 61 7.53 -11.31 -9.49
C ALA A 61 6.10 -11.77 -9.16
N SER A 62 5.84 -12.15 -7.90
CA SER A 62 4.51 -12.60 -7.44
C SER A 62 4.21 -12.12 -6.02
N LEU A 63 2.90 -12.14 -5.67
CA LEU A 63 2.46 -11.80 -4.31
C LEU A 63 2.99 -12.82 -3.30
N ASP A 64 3.02 -14.10 -3.62
CA ASP A 64 3.52 -15.15 -2.73
C ASP A 64 4.99 -14.91 -2.37
N GLN A 65 5.83 -14.61 -3.37
CA GLN A 65 7.24 -14.23 -3.11
C GLN A 65 7.38 -13.01 -2.20
N CYS A 66 6.49 -12.03 -2.36
CA CYS A 66 6.48 -10.85 -1.49
C CYS A 66 6.09 -11.24 -0.05
N LEU A 67 5.02 -12.00 0.12
CA LEU A 67 4.53 -12.42 1.44
C LEU A 67 5.55 -13.27 2.20
N ASP A 68 6.30 -14.13 1.51
CA ASP A 68 7.36 -14.97 2.09
C ASP A 68 8.52 -14.12 2.67
N GLN A 69 8.71 -12.90 2.20
CA GLN A 69 9.76 -11.99 2.68
C GLN A 69 9.32 -11.07 3.81
N LEU A 70 8.02 -11.04 4.12
CA LEU A 70 7.52 -10.22 5.23
C LEU A 70 7.87 -10.86 6.58
N PRO A 71 8.05 -10.04 7.64
CA PRO A 71 8.44 -10.54 8.96
C PRO A 71 7.32 -11.28 9.72
N GLY A 72 6.21 -11.58 9.05
CA GLY A 72 5.09 -12.31 9.63
C GLY A 72 4.13 -11.42 10.41
N GLY A 73 3.40 -10.58 9.70
CA GLY A 73 2.30 -9.78 10.22
C GLY A 73 0.97 -10.16 9.59
N ARG A 74 -0.10 -9.47 10.00
CA ARG A 74 -1.39 -9.59 9.36
C ARG A 74 -1.38 -8.80 8.05
N VAL A 75 -2.03 -9.33 7.01
CA VAL A 75 -2.22 -8.62 5.74
C VAL A 75 -3.64 -8.09 5.67
N PHE A 76 -3.79 -6.81 5.42
CA PHE A 76 -5.05 -6.10 5.22
C PHE A 76 -5.15 -5.62 3.78
N ALA A 77 -6.16 -6.07 3.04
CA ALA A 77 -6.42 -5.61 1.68
C ALA A 77 -7.30 -4.37 1.71
N CYS A 78 -6.96 -3.35 0.92
CA CYS A 78 -7.79 -2.16 0.74
C CYS A 78 -8.60 -2.26 -0.55
N SER A 79 -9.92 -2.24 -0.41
CA SER A 79 -10.86 -2.37 -1.51
C SER A 79 -12.13 -1.55 -1.27
N THR A 80 -12.72 -1.01 -2.33
CA THR A 80 -14.04 -0.37 -2.26
C THR A 80 -15.15 -1.36 -1.88
N ARG A 81 -14.87 -2.67 -1.98
CA ARG A 81 -15.77 -3.77 -1.59
C ARG A 81 -15.54 -4.26 -0.16
N GLY A 82 -14.63 -3.63 0.58
CA GLY A 82 -14.33 -4.01 1.97
C GLY A 82 -15.56 -3.89 2.87
N ALA A 83 -15.71 -4.82 3.80
CA ALA A 83 -16.80 -4.83 4.77
C ALA A 83 -16.50 -3.97 6.00
N VAL A 84 -15.22 -3.81 6.33
CA VAL A 84 -14.76 -3.16 7.57
C VAL A 84 -14.18 -1.79 7.23
N SER A 85 -14.52 -0.75 8.02
CA SER A 85 -13.85 0.54 7.89
C SER A 85 -12.37 0.43 8.26
N TYR A 86 -11.52 1.13 7.54
CA TYR A 86 -10.07 1.15 7.83
C TYR A 86 -9.75 1.64 9.26
N THR A 87 -10.68 2.28 9.93
CA THR A 87 -10.53 2.76 11.32
C THR A 87 -10.95 1.77 12.39
N GLU A 88 -11.61 0.66 12.02
CA GLU A 88 -12.18 -0.28 12.99
C GLU A 88 -11.18 -1.34 13.49
N ASN A 89 -10.08 -1.55 12.78
CA ASN A 89 -9.05 -2.49 13.20
C ASN A 89 -8.01 -1.83 14.12
N ALA A 90 -7.58 -2.56 15.15
CA ALA A 90 -6.40 -2.20 15.94
C ALA A 90 -5.14 -2.69 15.23
N TYR A 91 -4.39 -1.78 14.61
CA TYR A 91 -3.16 -2.09 13.88
C TYR A 91 -1.97 -2.31 14.82
N ARG A 92 -1.00 -3.10 14.34
CA ARG A 92 0.19 -3.49 15.09
C ARG A 92 1.43 -3.36 14.22
N PRO A 93 2.62 -3.20 14.81
CA PRO A 93 3.87 -3.30 14.07
C PRO A 93 3.93 -4.57 13.21
N ASN A 94 4.48 -4.46 12.01
CA ASN A 94 4.56 -5.50 10.98
C ASN A 94 3.23 -5.90 10.32
N ASP A 95 2.13 -5.23 10.60
CA ASP A 95 0.95 -5.36 9.73
C ASP A 95 1.28 -4.84 8.32
N ALA A 96 0.74 -5.51 7.32
CA ALA A 96 0.91 -5.18 5.92
C ALA A 96 -0.39 -4.70 5.29
N PHE A 97 -0.31 -3.68 4.44
CA PHE A 97 -1.45 -3.13 3.71
C PHE A 97 -1.28 -3.42 2.22
N LEU A 98 -2.24 -4.12 1.63
CA LEU A 98 -2.24 -4.54 0.23
C LEU A 98 -3.21 -3.69 -0.58
N PHE A 99 -2.69 -3.02 -1.62
CA PHE A 99 -3.46 -2.22 -2.57
C PHE A 99 -3.34 -2.78 -3.97
N GLY A 100 -4.43 -2.75 -4.72
CA GLY A 100 -4.48 -3.20 -6.11
C GLY A 100 -4.11 -2.12 -7.11
N PRO A 101 -4.02 -2.50 -8.40
CA PRO A 101 -3.81 -1.56 -9.50
C PRO A 101 -4.94 -0.52 -9.58
N GLU A 102 -4.58 0.66 -10.09
CA GLU A 102 -5.43 1.86 -10.07
C GLU A 102 -6.73 1.68 -10.83
N THR A 103 -6.71 0.94 -11.94
CA THR A 103 -7.86 0.85 -12.85
C THR A 103 -8.86 -0.24 -12.48
N ARG A 104 -8.42 -1.35 -11.87
CA ARG A 104 -9.25 -2.54 -11.64
C ARG A 104 -9.33 -3.01 -10.18
N GLY A 105 -8.45 -2.47 -9.31
CA GLY A 105 -8.37 -2.92 -7.92
C GLY A 105 -7.82 -4.35 -7.77
N LEU A 106 -7.91 -4.90 -6.57
CA LEU A 106 -7.47 -6.27 -6.30
C LEU A 106 -8.39 -7.31 -6.97
N PRO A 107 -7.83 -8.42 -7.47
CA PRO A 107 -8.61 -9.51 -8.04
C PRO A 107 -9.65 -10.07 -7.06
N ALA A 108 -10.82 -10.44 -7.58
CA ALA A 108 -11.92 -10.93 -6.76
C ALA A 108 -11.62 -12.27 -6.07
N ASP A 109 -10.87 -13.15 -6.73
CA ASP A 109 -10.41 -14.43 -6.19
C ASP A 109 -9.40 -14.24 -5.04
N LEU A 110 -8.51 -13.25 -5.14
CA LEU A 110 -7.59 -12.88 -4.07
C LEU A 110 -8.38 -12.40 -2.84
N LEU A 111 -9.33 -11.50 -3.03
CA LEU A 111 -10.18 -11.01 -1.94
C LEU A 111 -11.03 -12.12 -1.32
N ALA A 112 -11.56 -13.05 -2.13
CA ALA A 112 -12.33 -14.19 -1.65
C ALA A 112 -11.52 -15.16 -0.78
N GLY A 113 -10.21 -15.22 -0.97
CA GLY A 113 -9.30 -16.01 -0.13
C GLY A 113 -8.91 -15.35 1.21
N MET A 114 -9.32 -14.11 1.44
CA MET A 114 -8.99 -13.37 2.66
C MET A 114 -10.13 -13.41 3.68
N LEU A 115 -9.78 -13.25 4.96
CA LEU A 115 -10.77 -13.05 6.02
C LEU A 115 -11.51 -11.71 5.81
N ALA A 116 -12.82 -11.70 5.99
CA ALA A 116 -13.65 -10.53 5.72
C ALA A 116 -13.25 -9.31 6.58
N ASP A 117 -12.82 -9.54 7.83
CA ASP A 117 -12.32 -8.51 8.75
C ASP A 117 -10.96 -7.92 8.34
N ARG A 118 -10.30 -8.52 7.35
CA ARG A 118 -9.04 -8.08 6.75
C ARG A 118 -9.20 -7.33 5.42
N ILE A 119 -10.45 -7.13 4.96
CA ILE A 119 -10.74 -6.37 3.75
C ILE A 119 -11.30 -5.01 4.16
N LEU A 120 -10.43 -4.01 4.07
CA LEU A 120 -10.70 -2.66 4.54
C LEU A 120 -11.38 -1.81 3.47
N ARG A 121 -12.22 -0.89 3.91
CA ARG A 121 -12.83 0.14 3.09
C ARG A 121 -12.54 1.52 3.65
N ILE A 122 -12.17 2.46 2.78
CA ILE A 122 -12.22 3.88 3.09
C ILE A 122 -13.63 4.38 2.76
N PRO A 123 -14.39 4.93 3.72
CA PRO A 123 -15.74 5.42 3.47
C PRO A 123 -15.74 6.53 2.43
N MET A 124 -16.71 6.48 1.52
CA MET A 124 -16.93 7.50 0.49
C MET A 124 -18.42 7.82 0.39
N ARG A 125 -18.76 9.05 -0.03
CA ARG A 125 -20.15 9.38 -0.35
C ARG A 125 -20.63 8.57 -1.55
N SER A 126 -21.89 8.16 -1.55
CA SER A 126 -22.49 7.39 -2.64
C SER A 126 -22.37 8.14 -3.98
N GLY A 127 -22.17 7.39 -5.06
CA GLY A 127 -22.04 7.94 -6.41
C GLY A 127 -20.66 8.48 -6.77
N ASN A 128 -19.71 8.52 -5.85
CA ASN A 128 -18.34 8.94 -6.13
C ASN A 128 -17.46 7.77 -6.61
N ARG A 129 -16.42 8.14 -7.37
CA ARG A 129 -15.37 7.21 -7.78
C ARG A 129 -14.45 6.88 -6.59
N SER A 130 -13.66 5.82 -6.71
CA SER A 130 -12.58 5.51 -5.76
C SER A 130 -11.59 6.66 -5.62
N LEU A 131 -10.95 6.76 -4.45
CA LEU A 131 -9.84 7.69 -4.25
C LEU A 131 -8.67 7.34 -5.18
N ASN A 132 -7.89 8.36 -5.51
CA ASN A 132 -6.56 8.14 -6.10
C ASN A 132 -5.75 7.21 -5.19
N LEU A 133 -4.97 6.29 -5.79
CA LEU A 133 -4.24 5.26 -5.05
C LEU A 133 -3.30 5.87 -3.99
N SER A 134 -2.52 6.88 -4.34
CA SER A 134 -1.58 7.49 -3.39
C SER A 134 -2.29 8.17 -2.22
N ASN A 135 -3.47 8.76 -2.45
CA ASN A 135 -4.29 9.33 -1.40
C ASN A 135 -4.86 8.25 -0.48
N ALA A 136 -5.36 7.15 -1.05
CA ALA A 136 -5.87 6.03 -0.27
C ALA A 136 -4.78 5.40 0.62
N VAL A 137 -3.59 5.22 0.08
CA VAL A 137 -2.41 4.74 0.82
C VAL A 137 -2.09 5.68 1.98
N ALA A 138 -1.99 6.99 1.72
CA ALA A 138 -1.68 7.97 2.76
C ALA A 138 -2.71 7.93 3.90
N VAL A 139 -4.01 7.90 3.57
CA VAL A 139 -5.09 7.83 4.57
C VAL A 139 -4.95 6.62 5.48
N VAL A 140 -4.73 5.43 4.90
CA VAL A 140 -4.63 4.18 5.69
C VAL A 140 -3.35 4.14 6.51
N LEU A 141 -2.20 4.50 5.93
CA LEU A 141 -0.92 4.47 6.65
C LEU A 141 -0.86 5.46 7.79
N TYR A 142 -1.36 6.69 7.61
CA TYR A 142 -1.38 7.68 8.67
C TYR A 142 -2.35 7.31 9.80
N GLU A 143 -3.49 6.68 9.50
CA GLU A 143 -4.37 6.14 10.54
C GLU A 143 -3.68 5.02 11.32
N ALA A 144 -3.04 4.08 10.63
CA ALA A 144 -2.32 3.00 11.29
C ALA A 144 -1.17 3.53 12.17
N TRP A 145 -0.42 4.51 11.67
CA TRP A 145 0.67 5.14 12.41
C TRP A 145 0.15 5.98 13.59
N ARG A 146 -0.97 6.67 13.43
CA ARG A 146 -1.65 7.36 14.54
C ARG A 146 -1.99 6.41 15.68
N GLN A 147 -2.43 5.20 15.39
CA GLN A 147 -2.73 4.19 16.41
C GLN A 147 -1.48 3.70 17.17
N LEU A 148 -0.28 3.94 16.63
CA LEU A 148 1.02 3.71 17.28
C LEU A 148 1.63 5.01 17.83
N ASP A 149 0.79 6.03 18.12
CA ASP A 149 1.20 7.33 18.66
C ASP A 149 2.30 8.03 17.82
N PHE A 150 2.30 7.80 16.50
CA PHE A 150 3.30 8.30 15.56
C PHE A 150 4.74 7.97 15.98
N ASP A 151 4.96 6.76 16.48
CA ASP A 151 6.28 6.29 16.93
C ASP A 151 7.38 6.58 15.89
N GLY A 152 8.46 7.24 16.32
CA GLY A 152 9.56 7.73 15.48
C GLY A 152 9.26 9.01 14.69
N GLY A 153 8.07 9.59 14.78
CA GLY A 153 7.70 10.88 14.19
C GLY A 153 8.24 12.08 14.99
N GLN A 154 8.25 13.25 14.33
CA GLN A 154 8.68 14.54 14.96
C GLN A 154 7.51 15.51 14.98
#